data_8cdb652cd58c0d21d24ebe06a711ad8e
#
_entry.id   8cdb652cd58c0d21d24ebe06a711ad8e
#
_cell.length_a   1.000
_cell.length_b   1.000
_cell.length_c   1.000
_cell.angle_alpha   90.00
_cell.angle_beta   90.00
_cell.angle_gamma   90.00
#
_symmetry.space_group_name_H-M   'P 1'
#
loop_
_entity.id
_entity.type
_entity.pdbx_description
1 polymer ?
#
loop_
_entity_poly.entity_id
_entity_poly.type
_entity_poly.pdbx_seq_one_letter_code
_entity_poly.pdbx_strand_id
1 'polypeptide(L)'
;SAASDVYERQLMDSYGLELNQKTAIFPLRNGIDFLGFHSYLTDTGAVIQKLRRDSSKRMKNKIRYWETAYPADEVTKQEILRSFDAWDAHAAHGDTYSLRRKYADRLEKLLDCKIPIHRKINSNKLARDRRRARQCRCIYKKQHKALSLSASQNTRPAEIMPWA
;
A
#
# COMPACT_ATOMS: atom_id res chain seq x y z
N SER A 1 -28.29 12.15 2.87
CA SER A 1 -28.33 12.72 1.51
C SER A 1 -28.67 11.61 0.52
N ALA A 2 -29.43 11.91 -0.54
CA ALA A 2 -29.91 10.90 -1.49
C ALA A 2 -28.82 9.97 -2.04
N ALA A 3 -27.60 10.49 -2.26
CA ALA A 3 -26.45 9.69 -2.70
C ALA A 3 -25.97 8.71 -1.61
N SER A 4 -26.00 9.13 -0.32
CA SER A 4 -25.65 8.26 0.81
C SER A 4 -26.63 7.10 0.92
N ASP A 5 -27.93 7.38 0.81
CA ASP A 5 -29.00 6.39 0.95
C ASP A 5 -28.94 5.33 -0.16
N VAL A 6 -28.51 5.72 -1.37
CA VAL A 6 -28.30 4.79 -2.50
C VAL A 6 -27.13 3.84 -2.22
N TYR A 7 -25.99 4.34 -1.72
CA TYR A 7 -24.85 3.49 -1.37
C TYR A 7 -25.13 2.56 -0.19
N GLU A 8 -25.85 3.04 0.82
CA GLU A 8 -26.27 2.21 1.97
C GLU A 8 -27.13 1.04 1.50
N ARG A 9 -28.12 1.31 0.66
CA ARG A 9 -29.00 0.29 0.10
C ARG A 9 -28.24 -0.70 -0.76
N GLN A 10 -27.31 -0.21 -1.62
CA GLN A 10 -26.50 -1.07 -2.48
C GLN A 10 -25.58 -1.99 -1.67
N LEU A 11 -24.99 -1.51 -0.57
CA LEU A 11 -24.17 -2.33 0.32
C LEU A 11 -24.98 -3.42 1.01
N MET A 12 -26.20 -3.08 1.48
CA MET A 12 -27.12 -4.02 2.10
C MET A 12 -27.57 -5.09 1.11
N ASP A 13 -28.08 -4.66 -0.07
CA ASP A 13 -28.65 -5.54 -1.08
C ASP A 13 -27.60 -6.45 -1.74
N SER A 14 -26.39 -5.94 -2.00
CA SER A 14 -25.34 -6.68 -2.72
C SER A 14 -24.43 -7.53 -1.83
N TYR A 15 -24.21 -7.11 -0.59
CA TYR A 15 -23.21 -7.72 0.29
C TYR A 15 -23.72 -8.04 1.71
N GLY A 16 -24.95 -7.70 2.04
CA GLY A 16 -25.50 -7.88 3.39
C GLY A 16 -24.75 -7.07 4.46
N LEU A 17 -24.14 -5.94 4.09
CA LEU A 17 -23.35 -5.09 4.99
C LEU A 17 -24.15 -3.88 5.44
N GLU A 18 -24.27 -3.69 6.76
CA GLU A 18 -24.84 -2.50 7.37
C GLU A 18 -23.75 -1.47 7.69
N LEU A 19 -24.07 -0.19 7.47
CA LEU A 19 -23.18 0.89 7.87
C LEU A 19 -23.17 1.06 9.39
N ASN A 20 -21.98 1.27 9.94
CA ASN A 20 -21.80 1.53 11.35
C ASN A 20 -22.38 2.92 11.70
N GLN A 21 -22.90 3.07 12.93
CA GLN A 21 -23.39 4.35 13.47
C GLN A 21 -22.35 5.49 13.47
N LYS A 22 -21.05 5.15 13.38
CA LYS A 22 -19.93 6.09 13.24
C LYS A 22 -19.66 6.51 11.81
N THR A 23 -20.40 5.99 10.83
CA THR A 23 -20.24 6.38 9.43
C THR A 23 -20.64 7.84 9.28
N ALA A 24 -19.75 8.65 8.72
CA ALA A 24 -19.97 10.07 8.54
C ALA A 24 -19.41 10.54 7.17
N ILE A 25 -20.14 11.47 6.58
CA ILE A 25 -19.68 12.18 5.38
C ILE A 25 -18.99 13.46 5.84
N PHE A 26 -17.76 13.69 5.41
CA PHE A 26 -17.01 14.89 5.76
C PHE A 26 -16.28 15.45 4.53
N PRO A 27 -15.96 16.76 4.53
CA PRO A 27 -15.25 17.39 3.43
C PRO A 27 -13.86 16.78 3.24
N LEU A 28 -13.49 16.48 2.00
CA LEU A 28 -12.20 15.86 1.64
C LEU A 28 -10.99 16.71 2.09
N ARG A 29 -11.15 18.02 2.20
CA ARG A 29 -10.15 18.95 2.74
C ARG A 29 -9.71 18.64 4.17
N ASN A 30 -10.57 18.00 4.97
CA ASN A 30 -10.24 17.61 6.34
C ASN A 30 -9.26 16.45 6.39
N GLY A 31 -9.04 15.76 5.25
CA GLY A 31 -8.21 14.57 5.16
C GLY A 31 -8.87 13.32 5.77
N ILE A 32 -8.21 12.21 5.58
CA ILE A 32 -8.67 10.89 6.03
C ILE A 32 -7.56 10.21 6.81
N ASP A 33 -7.90 9.70 8.00
CA ASP A 33 -7.03 8.84 8.77
C ASP A 33 -7.22 7.38 8.33
N PHE A 34 -6.20 6.81 7.70
CA PHE A 34 -6.25 5.44 7.22
C PHE A 34 -4.90 4.74 7.36
N LEU A 35 -4.91 3.52 7.87
CA LEU A 35 -3.71 2.66 8.05
C LEU A 35 -2.52 3.35 8.73
N GLY A 36 -2.77 4.22 9.68
CA GLY A 36 -1.72 4.92 10.43
C GLY A 36 -1.22 6.21 9.77
N PHE A 37 -1.82 6.61 8.66
CA PHE A 37 -1.51 7.86 7.97
C PHE A 37 -2.71 8.81 7.99
N HIS A 38 -2.40 10.09 7.99
CA HIS A 38 -3.35 11.17 7.69
C HIS A 38 -3.10 11.63 6.25
N SER A 39 -4.06 11.36 5.37
CA SER A 39 -3.99 11.69 3.94
C SER A 39 -4.90 12.87 3.64
N TYR A 40 -4.38 13.91 3.01
CA TYR A 40 -5.16 15.08 2.61
C TYR A 40 -4.73 15.61 1.25
N LEU A 41 -5.64 16.35 0.61
CA LEU A 41 -5.36 17.06 -0.63
C LEU A 41 -4.85 18.46 -0.34
N THR A 42 -3.83 18.88 -1.08
CA THR A 42 -3.40 20.28 -1.15
C THR A 42 -4.26 21.05 -2.14
N ASP A 43 -4.22 22.38 -2.10
CA ASP A 43 -4.91 23.26 -3.05
C ASP A 43 -4.48 23.01 -4.51
N THR A 44 -3.26 22.50 -4.70
CA THR A 44 -2.73 22.11 -6.02
C THR A 44 -3.19 20.72 -6.48
N GLY A 45 -4.02 20.01 -5.71
CA GLY A 45 -4.50 18.66 -6.00
C GLY A 45 -3.48 17.54 -5.70
N ALA A 46 -2.36 17.85 -5.08
CA ALA A 46 -1.39 16.83 -4.65
C ALA A 46 -1.88 16.13 -3.37
N VAL A 47 -1.74 14.81 -3.32
CA VAL A 47 -2.04 14.02 -2.12
C VAL A 47 -0.81 13.95 -1.23
N ILE A 48 -0.94 14.40 0.01
CA ILE A 48 0.09 14.30 1.04
C ILE A 48 -0.33 13.25 2.07
N GLN A 49 0.58 12.34 2.41
CA GLN A 49 0.39 11.31 3.43
C GLN A 49 1.36 11.53 4.58
N LYS A 50 0.85 12.03 5.70
CA LYS A 50 1.63 12.19 6.95
C LYS A 50 1.39 11.01 7.88
N LEU A 51 2.46 10.54 8.52
CA LEU A 51 2.33 9.54 9.58
C LEU A 51 1.58 10.16 10.77
N ARG A 52 0.63 9.40 11.35
CA ARG A 52 -0.13 9.85 12.53
C ARG A 52 0.82 10.10 13.71
N ARG A 53 0.48 11.12 14.49
CA ARG A 53 1.27 11.54 15.68
C ARG A 53 1.50 10.40 16.67
N ASP A 54 0.52 9.51 16.84
CA ASP A 54 0.62 8.37 17.76
C ASP A 54 1.72 7.39 17.38
N SER A 55 1.86 7.09 16.08
CA SER A 55 2.92 6.20 15.59
C SER A 55 4.32 6.82 15.82
N SER A 56 4.47 8.11 15.50
CA SER A 56 5.70 8.84 15.73
C SER A 56 6.03 8.95 17.22
N LYS A 57 5.04 9.23 18.07
CA LYS A 57 5.21 9.32 19.54
C LYS A 57 5.63 7.98 20.13
N ARG A 58 5.00 6.87 19.71
CA ARG A 58 5.38 5.53 20.16
C ARG A 58 6.82 5.20 19.80
N MET A 59 7.24 5.45 18.55
CA MET A 59 8.63 5.22 18.15
C MET A 59 9.61 6.09 18.92
N LYS A 60 9.31 7.37 19.12
CA LYS A 60 10.14 8.28 19.94
C LYS A 60 10.31 7.76 21.36
N ASN A 61 9.24 7.27 22.00
CA ASN A 61 9.30 6.72 23.35
C ASN A 61 10.10 5.41 23.38
N LYS A 62 9.97 4.59 22.33
CA LYS A 62 10.71 3.34 22.21
C LYS A 62 12.22 3.60 22.04
N ILE A 63 12.61 4.61 21.28
CA ILE A 63 14.02 5.01 21.16
C ILE A 63 14.56 5.48 22.50
N ARG A 64 13.79 6.28 23.26
CA ARG A 64 14.20 6.70 24.60
C ARG A 64 14.40 5.53 25.56
N TYR A 65 13.52 4.54 25.50
CA TYR A 65 13.69 3.30 26.28
C TYR A 65 14.97 2.56 25.87
N TRP A 66 15.25 2.43 24.59
CA TRP A 66 16.47 1.77 24.13
C TRP A 66 17.75 2.52 24.49
N GLU A 67 17.72 3.85 24.58
CA GLU A 67 18.87 4.66 25.04
C GLU A 67 19.27 4.34 26.50
N THR A 68 18.33 3.87 27.32
CA THR A 68 18.59 3.43 28.69
C THR A 68 18.81 1.92 28.82
N ALA A 69 18.02 1.12 28.11
CA ALA A 69 18.03 -0.32 28.21
C ALA A 69 19.21 -0.99 27.47
N TYR A 70 19.68 -0.41 26.38
CA TYR A 70 20.80 -0.98 25.60
C TYR A 70 22.15 -0.93 26.37
N PRO A 71 22.53 0.17 27.03
CA PRO A 71 23.73 0.20 27.88
C PRO A 71 23.61 -0.71 29.11
N ALA A 72 22.38 -1.02 29.56
CA ALA A 72 22.12 -1.94 30.69
C ALA A 72 22.06 -3.41 30.26
N ASP A 73 22.31 -3.71 28.97
CA ASP A 73 22.25 -5.05 28.37
C ASP A 73 20.87 -5.75 28.47
N GLU A 74 19.80 -4.94 28.67
CA GLU A 74 18.42 -5.43 28.73
C GLU A 74 17.83 -5.72 27.34
N VAL A 75 18.37 -5.08 26.28
CA VAL A 75 17.88 -5.18 24.90
C VAL A 75 19.04 -5.37 23.95
N THR A 76 18.91 -6.32 23.04
CA THR A 76 19.95 -6.63 22.07
C THR A 76 19.94 -5.66 20.88
N LYS A 77 21.09 -5.41 20.27
CA LYS A 77 21.23 -4.62 19.04
C LYS A 77 20.32 -5.14 17.93
N GLN A 78 20.16 -6.46 17.80
CA GLN A 78 19.32 -7.07 16.75
C GLN A 78 17.83 -6.78 16.95
N GLU A 79 17.33 -6.79 18.18
CA GLU A 79 15.93 -6.45 18.50
C GLU A 79 15.64 -4.99 18.18
N ILE A 80 16.55 -4.08 18.51
CA ILE A 80 16.43 -2.66 18.18
C ILE A 80 16.34 -2.48 16.67
N LEU A 81 17.28 -3.08 15.91
CA LEU A 81 17.32 -2.97 14.46
C LEU A 81 16.07 -3.54 13.79
N ARG A 82 15.63 -4.75 14.18
CA ARG A 82 14.40 -5.36 13.66
C ARG A 82 13.17 -4.51 13.92
N SER A 83 13.06 -3.98 15.13
CA SER A 83 11.91 -3.15 15.51
C SER A 83 11.88 -1.81 14.77
N PHE A 84 13.05 -1.20 14.59
CA PHE A 84 13.18 0.04 13.81
C PHE A 84 12.91 -0.20 12.34
N ASP A 85 13.48 -1.25 11.74
CA ASP A 85 13.30 -1.63 10.34
C ASP A 85 11.82 -1.84 9.98
N ALA A 86 11.08 -2.59 10.81
CA ALA A 86 9.65 -2.81 10.63
C ALA A 86 8.84 -1.50 10.67
N TRP A 87 9.20 -0.57 11.58
CA TRP A 87 8.55 0.73 11.65
C TRP A 87 8.94 1.61 10.46
N ASP A 88 10.23 1.62 10.06
CA ASP A 88 10.73 2.40 8.94
C ASP A 88 10.12 1.96 7.62
N ALA A 89 9.98 0.64 7.39
CA ALA A 89 9.29 0.08 6.23
C ALA A 89 7.83 0.58 6.13
N HIS A 90 7.08 0.56 7.24
CA HIS A 90 5.73 1.13 7.27
C HIS A 90 5.75 2.65 7.02
N ALA A 91 6.58 3.39 7.73
CA ALA A 91 6.67 4.84 7.62
C ALA A 91 7.13 5.32 6.24
N ALA A 92 7.84 4.49 5.47
CA ALA A 92 8.31 4.79 4.12
C ALA A 92 7.19 4.98 3.10
N HIS A 93 5.97 4.51 3.40
CA HIS A 93 4.80 4.76 2.55
C HIS A 93 4.32 6.22 2.57
N GLY A 94 4.68 6.99 3.61
CA GLY A 94 4.30 8.40 3.75
C GLY A 94 5.43 9.39 3.47
N ASP A 95 5.10 10.68 3.62
CA ASP A 95 6.04 11.80 3.51
C ASP A 95 6.81 12.00 4.82
N THR A 96 7.68 11.06 5.17
CA THR A 96 8.30 10.91 6.49
C THR A 96 9.83 10.82 6.47
N TYR A 97 10.47 11.10 5.33
CA TYR A 97 11.90 10.90 5.17
C TYR A 97 12.74 11.60 6.25
N SER A 98 12.51 12.87 6.49
CA SER A 98 13.26 13.67 7.49
C SER A 98 13.05 13.14 8.92
N LEU A 99 11.82 12.71 9.26
CA LEU A 99 11.52 12.10 10.56
C LEU A 99 12.25 10.76 10.73
N ARG A 100 12.21 9.90 9.72
CA ARG A 100 12.86 8.58 9.70
C ARG A 100 14.38 8.74 9.82
N ARG A 101 14.96 9.66 9.05
CA ARG A 101 16.39 9.94 9.11
C ARG A 101 16.81 10.44 10.49
N LYS A 102 16.05 11.35 11.09
CA LYS A 102 16.29 11.82 12.46
C LYS A 102 16.33 10.70 13.49
N TYR A 103 15.45 9.70 13.35
CA TYR A 103 15.43 8.57 14.28
C TYR A 103 16.55 7.57 13.99
N ALA A 104 16.88 7.34 12.72
CA ALA A 104 18.03 6.54 12.33
C ALA A 104 19.33 7.14 12.88
N ASP A 105 19.55 8.46 12.73
CA ASP A 105 20.75 9.16 13.24
C ASP A 105 20.91 9.02 14.77
N ARG A 106 19.80 8.99 15.51
CA ARG A 106 19.86 8.75 16.97
C ARG A 106 20.28 7.31 17.29
N LEU A 107 19.74 6.34 16.57
CA LEU A 107 20.08 4.93 16.76
C LEU A 107 21.49 4.61 16.25
N GLU A 108 21.95 5.27 15.18
CA GLU A 108 23.34 5.15 14.68
C GLU A 108 24.35 5.56 15.75
N LYS A 109 24.05 6.64 16.49
CA LYS A 109 24.89 7.10 17.61
C LYS A 109 24.89 6.15 18.79
N LEU A 110 23.74 5.49 19.06
CA LEU A 110 23.59 4.54 20.16
C LEU A 110 24.28 3.20 19.87
N LEU A 111 24.15 2.71 18.64
CA LEU A 111 24.57 1.37 18.24
C LEU A 111 25.94 1.33 17.56
N ASP A 112 26.55 2.48 17.33
CA ASP A 112 27.79 2.66 16.57
C ASP A 112 27.79 1.88 15.24
N CYS A 113 26.70 2.05 14.47
CA CYS A 113 26.54 1.41 13.15
C CYS A 113 25.62 2.23 12.24
N LYS A 114 25.89 2.20 10.94
CA LYS A 114 25.01 2.84 9.96
C LYS A 114 23.73 2.06 9.78
N ILE A 115 22.60 2.76 9.78
CA ILE A 115 21.27 2.19 9.60
C ILE A 115 20.69 2.67 8.28
N PRO A 116 20.57 1.79 7.28
CA PRO A 116 19.91 2.15 6.05
C PRO A 116 18.41 2.38 6.29
N ILE A 117 17.86 3.43 5.71
CA ILE A 117 16.41 3.67 5.73
C ILE A 117 15.78 3.27 4.41
N HIS A 118 14.56 2.75 4.47
CA HIS A 118 13.82 2.32 3.29
C HIS A 118 13.61 3.48 2.31
N ARG A 119 13.67 3.20 1.01
CA ARG A 119 13.31 4.19 0.00
C ARG A 119 11.80 4.44 0.06
N LYS A 120 11.39 5.70 -0.13
CA LYS A 120 9.97 6.03 -0.25
C LYS A 120 9.34 5.19 -1.36
N ILE A 121 8.28 4.46 -1.01
CA ILE A 121 7.50 3.71 -1.99
C ILE A 121 6.66 4.71 -2.78
N ASN A 122 7.05 4.97 -4.02
CA ASN A 122 6.31 5.87 -4.89
C ASN A 122 5.03 5.16 -5.37
N SER A 123 3.91 5.42 -4.70
CA SER A 123 2.60 4.85 -5.02
C SER A 123 2.20 5.09 -6.49
N ASN A 124 2.60 6.23 -7.06
CA ASN A 124 2.33 6.55 -8.46
C ASN A 124 3.13 5.66 -9.42
N LYS A 125 4.36 5.27 -9.07
CA LYS A 125 5.14 4.33 -9.86
C LYS A 125 4.52 2.93 -9.79
N LEU A 126 4.17 2.48 -8.58
CA LEU A 126 3.54 1.18 -8.36
C LEU A 126 2.18 1.07 -9.08
N ALA A 127 1.39 2.14 -9.06
CA ALA A 127 0.11 2.21 -9.79
C ALA A 127 0.32 2.16 -11.32
N ARG A 128 1.34 2.84 -11.84
CA ARG A 128 1.71 2.77 -13.28
C ARG A 128 2.18 1.38 -13.66
N ASP A 129 3.01 0.75 -12.85
CA ASP A 129 3.53 -0.60 -13.12
C ASP A 129 2.40 -1.63 -13.07
N ARG A 130 1.44 -1.51 -12.12
CA ARG A 130 0.23 -2.34 -12.07
C ARG A 130 -0.68 -2.13 -13.28
N ARG A 131 -0.85 -0.89 -13.77
CA ARG A 131 -1.62 -0.60 -14.99
C ARG A 131 -0.96 -1.22 -16.21
N ARG A 132 0.36 -1.09 -16.37
CA ARG A 132 1.14 -1.73 -17.44
C ARG A 132 0.99 -3.24 -17.40
N ALA A 133 1.14 -3.86 -16.25
CA ALA A 133 0.99 -5.31 -16.08
C ALA A 133 -0.43 -5.80 -16.45
N ARG A 134 -1.49 -5.05 -16.08
CA ARG A 134 -2.87 -5.36 -16.48
C ARG A 134 -3.06 -5.24 -18.00
N GLN A 135 -2.49 -4.21 -18.62
CA GLN A 135 -2.57 -3.99 -20.05
C GLN A 135 -1.85 -5.09 -20.83
N CYS A 136 -0.65 -5.49 -20.42
CA CYS A 136 0.08 -6.62 -21.01
C CYS A 136 -0.71 -7.92 -20.90
N ARG A 137 -1.33 -8.20 -19.72
CA ARG A 137 -2.17 -9.40 -19.53
C ARG A 137 -3.43 -9.37 -20.41
N CYS A 138 -4.00 -8.20 -20.65
CA CYS A 138 -5.16 -8.03 -21.54
C CYS A 138 -4.77 -8.29 -23.00
N ILE A 139 -3.63 -7.77 -23.46
CA ILE A 139 -3.09 -8.00 -24.82
C ILE A 139 -2.80 -9.49 -25.02
N TYR A 140 -2.12 -10.12 -24.07
CA TYR A 140 -1.82 -11.55 -24.12
C TYR A 140 -3.08 -12.40 -24.25
N LYS A 141 -4.12 -12.14 -23.45
CA LYS A 141 -5.42 -12.84 -23.54
C LYS A 141 -6.11 -12.64 -24.89
N LYS A 142 -6.06 -11.43 -25.46
CA LYS A 142 -6.62 -11.15 -26.78
C LYS A 142 -5.91 -11.92 -27.89
N GLN A 143 -4.58 -11.96 -27.86
CA GLN A 143 -3.77 -12.71 -28.83
C GLN A 143 -4.03 -14.23 -28.75
N HIS A 144 -4.06 -14.79 -27.54
CA HIS A 144 -4.37 -16.22 -27.35
C HIS A 144 -5.78 -16.59 -27.80
N LYS A 145 -6.76 -15.71 -27.56
CA LYS A 145 -8.13 -15.93 -28.03
C LYS A 145 -8.23 -15.87 -29.56
N ALA A 146 -7.48 -14.97 -30.20
CA ALA A 146 -7.43 -14.88 -31.66
C ALA A 146 -6.79 -16.14 -32.28
N LEU A 147 -5.70 -16.63 -31.69
CA LEU A 147 -5.02 -17.86 -32.14
C LEU A 147 -5.91 -19.11 -31.98
N SER A 148 -6.66 -19.21 -30.88
CA SER A 148 -7.59 -20.34 -30.67
C SER A 148 -8.76 -20.32 -31.65
N LEU A 149 -9.26 -19.14 -32.04
CA LEU A 149 -10.32 -19.00 -33.05
C LEU A 149 -9.81 -19.32 -34.46
N SER A 150 -8.59 -18.96 -34.81
CA SER A 150 -7.99 -19.31 -36.11
C SER A 150 -7.72 -20.82 -36.24
N ALA A 151 -7.34 -21.48 -35.15
CA ALA A 151 -7.13 -22.93 -35.14
C ALA A 151 -8.44 -23.72 -35.30
N SER A 152 -9.54 -23.23 -34.76
CA SER A 152 -10.86 -23.89 -34.92
C SER A 152 -11.50 -23.73 -36.30
N GLN A 153 -11.05 -22.74 -37.07
CA GLN A 153 -11.54 -22.52 -38.45
C GLN A 153 -10.77 -23.33 -39.52
N ASN A 154 -9.66 -23.96 -39.17
CA ASN A 154 -8.81 -24.68 -40.12
C ASN A 154 -9.03 -26.22 -40.09
N THR A 155 -10.01 -26.73 -39.36
CA THR A 155 -10.48 -28.10 -39.45
C THR A 155 -11.51 -28.19 -40.56
N ARG A 156 -11.05 -28.31 -41.82
CA ARG A 156 -11.91 -28.80 -42.90
C ARG A 156 -12.30 -30.27 -42.58
N PRO A 157 -13.57 -30.66 -42.68
CA PRO A 157 -13.92 -32.05 -42.61
C PRO A 157 -13.27 -32.78 -43.79
N ALA A 158 -12.62 -33.91 -43.51
CA ALA A 158 -12.11 -34.79 -44.55
C ALA A 158 -13.28 -35.24 -45.41
N GLU A 159 -13.27 -34.89 -46.71
CA GLU A 159 -14.20 -35.41 -47.68
C GLU A 159 -14.01 -36.93 -47.74
N ILE A 160 -15.02 -37.65 -47.28
CA ILE A 160 -15.11 -39.10 -47.43
C ILE A 160 -15.41 -39.35 -48.91
N MET A 161 -14.40 -39.80 -49.67
CA MET A 161 -14.60 -40.30 -51.04
C MET A 161 -15.44 -41.56 -50.97
N PRO A 162 -16.58 -41.67 -51.70
CA PRO A 162 -17.29 -42.91 -51.82
C PRO A 162 -16.54 -43.84 -52.80
N TRP A 163 -16.23 -45.03 -52.33
CA TRP A 163 -15.74 -46.12 -53.19
C TRP A 163 -16.87 -46.61 -54.03
N ALA A 164 -16.71 -46.50 -55.37
CA ALA A 164 -17.47 -47.29 -56.36
C ALA A 164 -16.69 -48.56 -56.70
#